data_b574025bc799641f1c7491320827c617
#
_entry.id   b574025bc799641f1c7491320827c617
#
_cell.length_a   1.000
_cell.length_b   1.000
_cell.length_c   1.000
_cell.angle_alpha   90.00
_cell.angle_beta   90.00
_cell.angle_gamma   90.00
#
_symmetry.space_group_name_H-M   'P 1'
#
loop_
_entity.id
_entity.type
_entity.pdbx_description
1 polymer ?
#
loop_
_entity_poly.entity_id
_entity_poly.type
_entity_poly.pdbx_seq_one_letter_code
_entity_poly.pdbx_strand_id
1 'polypeptide(L)'
;FACDDSGGSLRDISNDVTSLSVNVAQALIDITGLDKSAMERLVGLGDGSFSVSGVFNAASNKSHDVFKTRTGTRTVSYAIGGNTSTNPILTMECLVDSYNLAHSADGALTWTAGLQLQSGTTPTWSTV
;
A
#
# COMPACT_ATOMS: atom_id res chain seq x y z
N PHE A 1 10.28 1.69 0.16
CA PHE A 1 9.05 0.93 0.41
C PHE A 1 9.41 -0.37 1.13
N ALA A 2 8.76 -0.62 2.24
CA ALA A 2 8.95 -1.82 3.03
C ALA A 2 7.59 -2.46 3.34
N CYS A 3 7.57 -3.78 3.39
CA CYS A 3 6.38 -4.57 3.69
C CYS A 3 6.79 -5.79 4.51
N ASP A 4 5.98 -6.16 5.49
CA ASP A 4 6.19 -7.39 6.25
C ASP A 4 6.11 -8.63 5.34
N ASP A 5 6.97 -9.60 5.62
CA ASP A 5 6.82 -10.94 5.08
C ASP A 5 5.71 -11.72 5.82
N SER A 6 5.43 -12.95 5.41
CA SER A 6 4.40 -13.79 6.04
C SER A 6 4.69 -14.14 7.50
N GLY A 7 5.91 -13.95 7.95
CA GLY A 7 6.34 -14.15 9.33
C GLY A 7 6.29 -12.89 10.19
N GLY A 8 5.88 -11.75 9.62
CA GLY A 8 5.78 -10.47 10.32
C GLY A 8 7.11 -9.71 10.43
N SER A 9 8.08 -10.02 9.59
CA SER A 9 9.34 -9.29 9.55
C SER A 9 9.34 -8.26 8.42
N LEU A 10 9.59 -6.99 8.77
CA LEU A 10 9.62 -5.90 7.81
C LEU A 10 10.80 -6.04 6.85
N ARG A 11 10.52 -6.05 5.54
CA ARG A 11 11.51 -6.20 4.49
C ARG A 11 11.51 -4.98 3.58
N ASP A 12 12.67 -4.40 3.37
CA ASP A 12 12.84 -3.33 2.38
C ASP A 12 13.00 -3.95 0.99
N ILE A 13 12.01 -3.68 0.14
CA ILE A 13 11.97 -4.17 -1.24
C ILE A 13 12.00 -3.03 -2.26
N SER A 14 12.49 -1.86 -1.86
CA SER A 14 12.55 -0.67 -2.72
C SER A 14 13.25 -0.92 -4.05
N ASN A 15 14.28 -1.75 -4.06
CA ASN A 15 15.04 -2.08 -5.28
C ASN A 15 14.25 -2.93 -6.29
N ASP A 16 13.20 -3.61 -5.84
CA ASP A 16 12.37 -4.47 -6.69
C ASP A 16 11.11 -3.75 -7.18
N VAL A 17 10.86 -2.54 -6.69
CA VAL A 17 9.67 -1.74 -7.02
C VAL A 17 10.01 -0.74 -8.10
N THR A 18 9.28 -0.78 -9.21
CA THR A 18 9.41 0.18 -10.32
C THR A 18 8.27 1.18 -10.37
N SER A 19 7.11 0.84 -9.81
CA SER A 19 5.94 1.71 -9.75
C SER A 19 5.16 1.45 -8.47
N LEU A 20 4.71 2.52 -7.86
CA LEU A 20 3.93 2.47 -6.62
C LEU A 20 2.84 3.53 -6.68
N SER A 21 1.63 3.12 -6.33
CA SER A 21 0.47 4.00 -6.19
C SER A 21 -0.12 3.83 -4.80
N VAL A 22 -0.38 4.94 -4.16
CA VAL A 22 -1.01 4.99 -2.83
C VAL A 22 -2.32 5.74 -2.94
N ASN A 23 -3.37 5.16 -2.40
CA ASN A 23 -4.65 5.83 -2.27
C ASN A 23 -5.05 5.86 -0.79
N VAL A 24 -5.23 7.06 -0.24
CA VAL A 24 -5.81 7.26 1.08
C VAL A 24 -7.12 7.99 0.85
N ALA A 25 -8.23 7.28 1.03
CA ALA A 25 -9.55 7.76 0.70
C ALA A 25 -10.40 7.95 1.96
N GLN A 26 -11.43 8.76 1.82
CA GLN A 26 -12.40 8.99 2.89
C GLN A 26 -13.79 9.09 2.26
N ALA A 27 -14.73 8.32 2.79
CA ALA A 27 -16.11 8.40 2.35
C ALA A 27 -16.72 9.73 2.78
N LEU A 28 -17.47 10.36 1.89
CA LEU A 28 -18.24 11.57 2.17
C LEU A 28 -19.73 11.26 2.06
N ILE A 29 -20.49 11.68 3.03
CA ILE A 29 -21.94 11.47 3.10
C ILE A 29 -22.61 12.82 2.87
N ASP A 30 -23.46 12.90 1.85
CA ASP A 30 -24.25 14.09 1.53
C ASP A 30 -25.39 14.24 2.52
N ILE A 31 -25.42 15.36 3.23
CA ILE A 31 -26.46 15.72 4.20
C ILE A 31 -27.12 17.08 3.86
N THR A 32 -26.96 17.53 2.62
CA THR A 32 -27.44 18.85 2.19
C THR A 32 -28.96 18.94 2.30
N GLY A 33 -29.45 19.89 3.10
CA GLY A 33 -30.86 20.20 3.18
C GLY A 33 -31.33 21.03 1.99
N LEU A 34 -32.66 21.08 1.79
CA LEU A 34 -33.29 21.81 0.68
C LEU A 34 -33.14 23.32 0.79
N ASP A 35 -32.82 23.81 1.97
CA ASP A 35 -32.62 25.25 2.26
C ASP A 35 -31.18 25.72 2.01
N LYS A 36 -30.29 24.83 1.57
CA LYS A 36 -28.89 25.14 1.38
C LYS A 36 -28.60 25.62 -0.04
N SER A 37 -27.69 26.58 -0.16
CA SER A 37 -27.18 27.07 -1.45
C SER A 37 -25.86 26.39 -1.87
N ALA A 38 -25.29 25.56 -1.00
CA ALA A 38 -24.06 24.82 -1.23
C ALA A 38 -24.16 23.42 -0.63
N MET A 39 -23.33 22.51 -1.08
CA MET A 39 -23.29 21.12 -0.60
C MET A 39 -22.76 21.04 0.83
N GLU A 40 -23.42 20.22 1.64
CA GLU A 40 -23.02 19.92 3.02
C GLU A 40 -22.78 18.42 3.16
N ARG A 41 -21.60 18.03 3.68
CA ARG A 41 -21.21 16.63 3.74
C ARG A 41 -20.65 16.28 5.12
N LEU A 42 -20.91 15.01 5.52
CA LEU A 42 -20.25 14.38 6.65
C LEU A 42 -19.12 13.48 6.19
N VAL A 43 -18.11 13.39 7.01
CA VAL A 43 -16.99 12.46 6.82
C VAL A 43 -17.41 11.08 7.29
N GLY A 44 -17.30 10.09 6.40
CA GLY A 44 -17.55 8.67 6.70
C GLY A 44 -16.26 7.91 7.04
N LEU A 45 -16.26 6.61 6.77
CA LEU A 45 -15.10 5.75 7.02
C LEU A 45 -13.95 6.07 6.07
N GLY A 46 -12.73 6.06 6.61
CA GLY A 46 -11.52 6.13 5.82
C GLY A 46 -11.11 4.77 5.26
N ASP A 47 -10.36 4.79 4.17
CA ASP A 47 -9.80 3.60 3.53
C ASP A 47 -8.40 3.91 3.00
N GLY A 48 -7.63 2.86 2.72
CA GLY A 48 -6.30 3.00 2.15
C GLY A 48 -5.91 1.78 1.34
N SER A 49 -5.15 2.01 0.30
CA SER A 49 -4.65 0.93 -0.54
C SER A 49 -3.28 1.28 -1.12
N PHE A 50 -2.49 0.24 -1.36
CA PHE A 50 -1.28 0.29 -2.17
C PHE A 50 -1.46 -0.56 -3.41
N SER A 51 -0.99 -0.06 -4.54
CA SER A 51 -0.77 -0.82 -5.76
C SER A 51 0.70 -0.72 -6.11
N VAL A 52 1.40 -1.84 -6.10
CA VAL A 52 2.86 -1.90 -6.25
C VAL A 52 3.19 -2.82 -7.40
N SER A 53 4.12 -2.43 -8.24
CA SER A 53 4.63 -3.28 -9.31
C SER A 53 6.14 -3.15 -9.43
N GLY A 54 6.77 -4.17 -9.99
CA GLY A 54 8.21 -4.16 -10.14
C GLY A 54 8.76 -5.35 -10.90
N VAL A 55 10.06 -5.51 -10.81
CA VAL A 55 10.79 -6.60 -11.42
C VAL A 55 10.84 -7.79 -10.45
N PHE A 56 10.63 -8.99 -10.98
CA PHE A 56 10.64 -10.21 -10.18
C PHE A 56 12.03 -10.47 -9.58
N ASN A 57 12.04 -10.78 -8.29
CA ASN A 57 13.25 -11.15 -7.56
C ASN A 57 12.92 -12.30 -6.61
N ALA A 58 13.49 -13.46 -6.88
CA ALA A 58 13.29 -14.69 -6.10
C ALA A 58 14.26 -14.83 -4.92
N ALA A 59 15.16 -13.88 -4.72
CA ALA A 59 16.11 -13.94 -3.61
C ALA A 59 15.39 -13.87 -2.26
N SER A 60 16.03 -14.40 -1.24
CA SER A 60 15.50 -14.41 0.12
C SER A 60 15.23 -12.97 0.61
N ASN A 61 14.09 -12.77 1.25
CA ASN A 61 13.62 -11.48 1.78
C ASN A 61 13.37 -10.40 0.71
N LYS A 62 13.16 -10.79 -0.53
CA LYS A 62 12.85 -9.88 -1.65
C LYS A 62 11.38 -10.01 -2.07
N SER A 63 11.00 -9.34 -3.14
CA SER A 63 9.61 -9.16 -3.54
C SER A 63 8.80 -10.45 -3.61
N HIS A 64 9.35 -11.51 -4.22
CA HIS A 64 8.65 -12.78 -4.30
C HIS A 64 8.48 -13.44 -2.93
N ASP A 65 9.51 -13.41 -2.12
CA ASP A 65 9.48 -14.00 -0.76
C ASP A 65 8.45 -13.32 0.14
N VAL A 66 8.28 -12.01 0.00
CA VAL A 66 7.30 -11.23 0.74
C VAL A 66 5.86 -11.55 0.32
N PHE A 67 5.57 -11.65 -0.97
CA PHE A 67 4.21 -11.72 -1.50
C PHE A 67 3.73 -13.12 -1.90
N LYS A 68 4.62 -14.12 -1.98
CA LYS A 68 4.25 -15.50 -2.37
C LYS A 68 3.19 -16.11 -1.46
N THR A 69 3.20 -15.77 -0.18
CA THR A 69 2.18 -16.16 0.80
C THR A 69 1.35 -14.94 1.14
N ARG A 70 0.05 -14.96 0.83
CA ARG A 70 -0.83 -13.80 0.97
C ARG A 70 -1.60 -13.75 2.29
N THR A 71 -1.41 -14.72 3.16
CA THR A 71 -2.11 -14.79 4.45
C THR A 71 -1.52 -13.83 5.48
N GLY A 72 -2.36 -13.40 6.41
CA GLY A 72 -1.97 -12.55 7.53
C GLY A 72 -1.92 -11.06 7.21
N THR A 73 -1.92 -10.27 8.26
CA THR A 73 -1.76 -8.82 8.18
C THR A 73 -0.31 -8.45 7.89
N ARG A 74 -0.13 -7.35 7.19
CA ARG A 74 1.18 -6.85 6.77
C ARG A 74 1.32 -5.39 7.17
N THR A 75 2.36 -5.05 7.92
CA THR A 75 2.77 -3.66 8.10
C THR A 75 3.43 -3.19 6.81
N VAL A 76 2.90 -2.12 6.23
CA VAL A 76 3.45 -1.51 5.02
C VAL A 76 3.91 -0.11 5.34
N SER A 77 5.13 0.22 4.97
CA SER A 77 5.73 1.53 5.19
C SER A 77 6.25 2.10 3.87
N TYR A 78 5.80 3.31 3.57
CA TYR A 78 6.24 4.05 2.39
C TYR A 78 6.80 5.40 2.81
N ALA A 79 8.13 5.55 2.77
CA ALA A 79 8.84 6.79 3.03
C ALA A 79 9.21 7.47 1.71
N ILE A 80 8.77 8.71 1.54
CA ILE A 80 9.08 9.51 0.35
C ILE A 80 10.45 10.15 0.54
N GLY A 81 11.35 9.91 -0.42
CA GLY A 81 12.73 10.39 -0.33
C GLY A 81 13.66 9.53 0.53
N GLY A 82 13.21 8.32 0.89
CA GLY A 82 13.99 7.37 1.68
C GLY A 82 13.78 7.48 3.19
N ASN A 83 14.38 6.57 3.92
CA ASN A 83 14.23 6.47 5.37
C ASN A 83 15.18 7.45 6.11
N THR A 84 15.03 8.72 5.82
CA THR A 84 15.83 9.80 6.41
C THR A 84 14.97 10.65 7.33
N SER A 85 15.52 11.09 8.45
CA SER A 85 14.83 11.95 9.41
C SER A 85 14.17 13.15 8.73
N THR A 86 12.95 13.45 9.12
CA THR A 86 12.06 14.49 8.59
C THR A 86 11.33 14.18 7.28
N ASN A 87 11.67 13.09 6.58
CA ASN A 87 10.93 12.71 5.39
C ASN A 87 9.52 12.19 5.73
N PRO A 88 8.52 12.48 4.91
CA PRO A 88 7.17 11.97 5.14
C PRO A 88 7.12 10.46 4.98
N ILE A 89 6.43 9.80 5.90
CA ILE A 89 6.21 8.36 5.89
C ILE A 89 4.72 8.05 6.11
N LEU A 90 4.22 7.11 5.33
CA LEU A 90 2.90 6.52 5.53
C LEU A 90 3.08 5.08 5.97
N THR A 91 2.47 4.73 7.09
CA THR A 91 2.47 3.36 7.61
C THR A 91 1.04 2.90 7.82
N MET A 92 0.71 1.72 7.34
CA MET A 92 -0.60 1.12 7.57
C MET A 92 -0.53 -0.41 7.62
N GLU A 93 -1.47 -0.99 8.36
CA GLU A 93 -1.67 -2.44 8.37
C GLU A 93 -2.60 -2.84 7.25
N CYS A 94 -2.14 -3.72 6.38
CA CYS A 94 -2.84 -4.13 5.18
C CYS A 94 -3.00 -5.65 5.08
N LEU A 95 -3.94 -6.06 4.22
CA LEU A 95 -4.01 -7.42 3.70
C LEU A 95 -3.58 -7.40 2.24
N VAL A 96 -2.87 -8.44 1.82
CA VAL A 96 -2.52 -8.62 0.41
C VAL A 96 -3.72 -9.21 -0.31
N ASP A 97 -4.34 -8.46 -1.22
CA ASP A 97 -5.51 -8.93 -1.97
C ASP A 97 -5.12 -9.68 -3.24
N SER A 98 -3.98 -9.32 -3.84
CA SER A 98 -3.54 -9.95 -5.08
C SER A 98 -2.00 -9.92 -5.20
N TYR A 99 -1.45 -10.93 -5.84
CA TYR A 99 -0.08 -10.99 -6.28
C TYR A 99 -0.04 -11.66 -7.64
N ASN A 100 0.23 -10.90 -8.69
CA ASN A 100 0.20 -11.35 -10.07
C ASN A 100 1.59 -11.28 -10.68
N LEU A 101 1.94 -12.29 -11.47
CA LEU A 101 3.18 -12.34 -12.24
C LEU A 101 2.85 -12.23 -13.72
N ALA A 102 3.65 -11.48 -14.45
CA ALA A 102 3.57 -11.35 -15.90
C ALA A 102 4.93 -11.65 -16.51
N HIS A 103 4.96 -12.55 -17.49
CA HIS A 103 6.17 -12.94 -18.20
C HIS A 103 5.98 -12.65 -19.69
N SER A 104 6.77 -11.75 -20.24
CA SER A 104 6.71 -11.38 -21.65
C SER A 104 7.67 -12.19 -22.50
N ALA A 105 7.44 -12.19 -23.82
CA ALA A 105 8.25 -12.96 -24.78
C ALA A 105 9.71 -12.49 -24.87
N ASP A 106 10.02 -11.27 -24.45
CA ASP A 106 11.38 -10.73 -24.37
C ASP A 106 12.16 -11.21 -23.12
N GLY A 107 11.53 -12.04 -22.27
CA GLY A 107 12.12 -12.56 -21.05
C GLY A 107 11.92 -11.71 -19.81
N ALA A 108 11.27 -10.56 -19.90
CA ALA A 108 10.97 -9.74 -18.73
C ALA A 108 9.91 -10.42 -17.85
N LEU A 109 10.23 -10.60 -16.58
CA LEU A 109 9.30 -11.10 -15.57
C LEU A 109 9.01 -9.99 -14.57
N THR A 110 7.75 -9.55 -14.52
CA THR A 110 7.28 -8.48 -13.65
C THR A 110 6.22 -8.99 -12.70
N TRP A 111 6.01 -8.26 -11.61
CA TRP A 111 4.99 -8.59 -10.64
C TRP A 111 4.15 -7.35 -10.31
N THR A 112 2.92 -7.60 -9.87
CA THR A 112 2.01 -6.57 -9.37
C THR A 112 1.32 -7.10 -8.12
N ALA A 113 1.29 -6.30 -7.07
CA ALA A 113 0.63 -6.64 -5.81
C ALA A 113 -0.33 -5.52 -5.41
N GLY A 114 -1.49 -5.91 -4.89
CA GLY A 114 -2.47 -5.02 -4.29
C GLY A 114 -2.53 -5.26 -2.78
N LEU A 115 -2.62 -4.18 -2.02
CA LEU A 115 -2.72 -4.20 -0.58
C LEU A 115 -3.87 -3.31 -0.15
N GLN A 116 -4.73 -3.79 0.75
CA GLN A 116 -5.89 -3.07 1.24
C GLN A 116 -5.79 -2.88 2.76
N LEU A 117 -6.23 -1.73 3.24
CA LEU A 117 -6.24 -1.41 4.66
C LEU A 117 -7.07 -2.43 5.46
N GLN A 118 -6.55 -2.86 6.61
CA GLN A 118 -7.22 -3.81 7.49
C GLN A 118 -7.40 -3.31 8.93
N SER A 119 -6.61 -2.35 9.37
CA SER A 119 -6.50 -1.99 10.79
C SER A 119 -7.75 -1.39 11.42
N GLY A 120 -8.73 -0.96 10.64
CA GLY A 120 -9.89 -0.21 11.15
C GLY A 120 -9.56 1.23 11.59
N THR A 121 -8.34 1.68 11.36
CA THR A 121 -7.87 3.04 11.67
C THR A 121 -7.48 3.74 10.38
N THR A 122 -7.97 4.96 10.19
CA THR A 122 -7.62 5.77 9.01
C THR A 122 -6.12 6.03 8.96
N PRO A 123 -5.44 5.72 7.85
CA PRO A 123 -4.01 5.99 7.72
C PRO A 123 -3.71 7.48 7.76
N THR A 124 -2.63 7.85 8.41
CA THR A 124 -2.16 9.23 8.48
C THR A 124 -0.69 9.32 8.13
N TRP A 125 -0.32 10.42 7.49
CA TRP A 125 1.08 10.71 7.24
C TRP A 125 1.77 11.18 8.51
N SER A 126 2.99 10.71 8.70
CA SER A 126 3.89 11.15 9.77
C SER A 126 5.27 11.48 9.19
N THR A 127 6.25 11.69 10.04
CA THR A 127 7.66 11.86 9.64
C THR A 127 8.50 10.73 10.19
N VAL A 128 9.54 10.39 9.45
CA VAL A 128 10.50 9.38 9.87
C VAL A 128 11.21 9.80 11.16
#